data_d1f96cbce0db51fd9e386f0eb3052664
#
_entry.id   d1f96cbce0db51fd9e386f0eb3052664
#
_cell.length_a   1.000
_cell.length_b   1.000
_cell.length_c   1.000
_cell.angle_alpha   90.00
_cell.angle_beta   90.00
_cell.angle_gamma   90.00
#
_symmetry.space_group_name_H-M   'P 1'
#
loop_
_entity.id
_entity.type
_entity.pdbx_description
1 polymer ?
#
loop_
_entity_poly.entity_id
_entity_poly.type
_entity_poly.pdbx_seq_one_letter_code
_entity_poly.pdbx_strand_id
1 'polypeptide(L)'
;MAALATLLCDDDPAVSLVAKTEILTHGLAAKEWLDRCRLSQDPTLRKRSTAIIRDLGESEADREFFKFCLRKGEDLDLEMGCWLLSRTRYPEVNIVGYKALLDDFSQQLREALKGASKPEEVLGRINRLLFGELGFLGDDKDYYGARNSYLTRVIDRRRGNPISLCVLVLLMSRRLQLPIVGIGLPGHFLCRMQTATGDIYMDAFHQGRLLHKADCVKYLRQAGYEFHDAFLMPASPRRILLRMCSNLHQIYLRRGDDQRAGRVKSYIVALSR
;
A
#
# COMPACT_ATOMS: atom_id res chain seq x y z
N MET A 1 34.44 -14.82 -0.53
CA MET A 1 33.50 -14.35 -1.58
C MET A 1 33.64 -15.12 -2.89
N ALA A 2 34.84 -15.34 -3.47
CA ALA A 2 35.01 -16.13 -4.72
C ALA A 2 34.45 -17.57 -4.57
N ALA A 3 34.83 -18.29 -3.52
CA ALA A 3 34.29 -19.62 -3.22
C ALA A 3 32.73 -19.64 -3.08
N LEU A 4 32.16 -18.61 -2.48
CA LEU A 4 30.70 -18.50 -2.38
C LEU A 4 30.02 -18.30 -3.74
N ALA A 5 30.68 -17.62 -4.70
CA ALA A 5 30.15 -17.52 -6.07
C ALA A 5 30.07 -18.89 -6.76
N THR A 6 31.10 -19.71 -6.63
CA THR A 6 31.12 -21.08 -7.18
C THR A 6 30.03 -21.94 -6.53
N LEU A 7 29.97 -21.97 -5.21
CA LEU A 7 28.94 -22.72 -4.48
C LEU A 7 27.51 -22.21 -4.76
N LEU A 8 27.36 -20.90 -4.96
CA LEU A 8 26.08 -20.32 -5.35
C LEU A 8 25.61 -20.80 -6.74
N CYS A 9 26.53 -21.14 -7.63
CA CYS A 9 26.25 -21.65 -8.98
C CYS A 9 26.15 -23.18 -9.05
N ASP A 10 26.38 -23.90 -7.96
CA ASP A 10 26.33 -25.36 -7.92
C ASP A 10 24.97 -25.88 -8.37
N ASP A 11 24.97 -26.98 -9.12
CA ASP A 11 23.76 -27.64 -9.62
C ASP A 11 22.97 -28.34 -8.50
N ASP A 12 23.64 -28.69 -7.39
CA ASP A 12 22.97 -29.21 -6.20
C ASP A 12 22.22 -28.09 -5.45
N PRO A 13 20.88 -28.17 -5.38
CA PRO A 13 20.08 -27.18 -4.66
C PRO A 13 20.47 -27.02 -3.18
N ALA A 14 20.95 -28.10 -2.53
CA ALA A 14 21.35 -28.04 -1.13
C ALA A 14 22.63 -27.20 -0.95
N VAL A 15 23.63 -27.39 -1.83
CA VAL A 15 24.86 -26.61 -1.81
C VAL A 15 24.60 -25.15 -2.08
N SER A 16 23.81 -24.85 -3.11
CA SER A 16 23.47 -23.47 -3.44
C SER A 16 22.62 -22.79 -2.35
N LEU A 17 21.77 -23.53 -1.63
CA LEU A 17 21.01 -23.02 -0.49
C LEU A 17 21.90 -22.67 0.70
N VAL A 18 22.90 -23.49 1.01
CA VAL A 18 23.90 -23.22 2.06
C VAL A 18 24.68 -21.94 1.72
N ALA A 19 25.18 -21.83 0.49
CA ALA A 19 25.87 -20.61 0.05
C ALA A 19 24.98 -19.36 0.15
N LYS A 20 23.73 -19.46 -0.28
CA LYS A 20 22.75 -18.39 -0.13
C LYS A 20 22.54 -18.00 1.34
N THR A 21 22.37 -18.98 2.22
CA THR A 21 22.15 -18.74 3.65
C THR A 21 23.35 -18.03 4.27
N GLU A 22 24.58 -18.46 3.95
CA GLU A 22 25.80 -17.84 4.42
C GLU A 22 25.91 -16.39 3.93
N ILE A 23 25.63 -16.13 2.65
CA ILE A 23 25.63 -14.76 2.11
C ILE A 23 24.61 -13.86 2.84
N LEU A 24 23.45 -14.39 3.16
CA LEU A 24 22.40 -13.65 3.90
C LEU A 24 22.84 -13.28 5.31
N THR A 25 23.71 -14.08 5.98
CA THR A 25 24.24 -13.74 7.32
C THR A 25 25.12 -12.49 7.28
N HIS A 26 25.81 -12.23 6.18
CA HIS A 26 26.60 -11.01 5.99
C HIS A 26 25.74 -9.75 5.77
N GLY A 27 24.46 -9.90 5.52
CA GLY A 27 23.52 -8.79 5.38
C GLY A 27 23.95 -7.80 4.27
N LEU A 28 23.80 -6.51 4.56
CA LEU A 28 24.14 -5.45 3.60
C LEU A 28 25.64 -5.38 3.26
N ALA A 29 26.53 -5.93 4.08
CA ALA A 29 27.96 -5.99 3.76
C ALA A 29 28.25 -6.83 2.51
N ALA A 30 27.39 -7.81 2.18
CA ALA A 30 27.50 -8.60 0.95
C ALA A 30 26.99 -7.85 -0.30
N LYS A 31 26.29 -6.73 -0.14
CA LYS A 31 25.54 -6.08 -1.25
C LYS A 31 26.47 -5.64 -2.40
N GLU A 32 27.57 -4.98 -2.09
CA GLU A 32 28.51 -4.51 -3.11
C GLU A 32 29.10 -5.67 -3.95
N TRP A 33 29.41 -6.78 -3.30
CA TRP A 33 29.86 -7.99 -4.00
C TRP A 33 28.74 -8.61 -4.84
N LEU A 34 27.53 -8.71 -4.32
CA LEU A 34 26.37 -9.21 -5.05
C LEU A 34 26.02 -8.30 -6.25
N ASP A 35 26.16 -6.97 -6.13
CA ASP A 35 25.96 -6.04 -7.24
C ASP A 35 26.96 -6.29 -8.39
N ARG A 36 28.19 -6.68 -8.07
CA ARG A 36 29.17 -7.13 -9.09
C ARG A 36 28.78 -8.48 -9.69
N CYS A 37 28.32 -9.43 -8.86
CA CYS A 37 27.91 -10.76 -9.32
C CYS A 37 26.72 -10.71 -10.30
N ARG A 38 25.76 -9.78 -10.10
CA ARG A 38 24.64 -9.62 -11.04
C ARG A 38 25.02 -9.06 -12.40
N LEU A 39 26.24 -8.56 -12.57
CA LEU A 39 26.82 -8.14 -13.85
C LEU A 39 27.71 -9.23 -14.49
N SER A 40 27.84 -10.41 -13.86
CA SER A 40 28.63 -11.53 -14.36
C SER A 40 28.16 -12.02 -15.73
N GLN A 41 29.05 -12.62 -16.51
CA GLN A 41 28.71 -13.33 -17.75
C GLN A 41 27.91 -14.62 -17.47
N ASP A 42 28.06 -15.23 -16.30
CA ASP A 42 27.32 -16.42 -15.90
C ASP A 42 25.82 -16.08 -15.60
N PRO A 43 24.86 -16.64 -16.38
CA PRO A 43 23.43 -16.40 -16.17
C PRO A 43 22.91 -16.88 -14.82
N THR A 44 23.45 -18.00 -14.31
CA THR A 44 23.06 -18.60 -13.02
C THR A 44 23.47 -17.70 -11.87
N LEU A 45 24.71 -17.19 -11.90
CA LEU A 45 25.21 -16.27 -10.89
C LEU A 45 24.41 -14.96 -10.91
N ARG A 46 24.12 -14.39 -12.09
CA ARG A 46 23.27 -13.20 -12.20
C ARG A 46 21.90 -13.40 -11.57
N LYS A 47 21.21 -14.50 -11.92
CA LYS A 47 19.87 -14.82 -11.44
C LYS A 47 19.85 -15.00 -9.94
N ARG A 48 20.78 -15.81 -9.39
CA ARG A 48 20.85 -16.13 -7.95
C ARG A 48 21.26 -14.91 -7.13
N SER A 49 22.23 -14.12 -7.58
CA SER A 49 22.64 -12.87 -6.91
C SER A 49 21.51 -11.84 -6.88
N THR A 50 20.78 -11.66 -7.99
CA THR A 50 19.61 -10.78 -8.04
C THR A 50 18.52 -11.19 -7.04
N ALA A 51 18.30 -12.50 -6.89
CA ALA A 51 17.34 -13.02 -5.90
C ALA A 51 17.78 -12.71 -4.45
N ILE A 52 19.09 -12.89 -4.15
CA ILE A 52 19.62 -12.60 -2.81
C ILE A 52 19.56 -11.11 -2.49
N ILE A 53 19.91 -10.24 -3.44
CA ILE A 53 19.80 -8.78 -3.26
C ILE A 53 18.35 -8.38 -2.90
N ARG A 54 17.39 -8.98 -3.61
CA ARG A 54 15.97 -8.74 -3.30
C ARG A 54 15.60 -9.22 -1.90
N ASP A 55 16.02 -10.42 -1.51
CA ASP A 55 15.72 -11.00 -0.20
C ASP A 55 16.34 -10.15 0.94
N LEU A 56 17.56 -9.64 0.77
CA LEU A 56 18.20 -8.70 1.69
C LEU A 56 17.42 -7.38 1.79
N GLY A 57 17.04 -6.82 0.64
CA GLY A 57 16.25 -5.60 0.59
C GLY A 57 14.87 -5.75 1.22
N GLU A 58 14.17 -6.88 0.98
CA GLU A 58 12.90 -7.20 1.64
C GLU A 58 13.10 -7.26 3.17
N SER A 59 14.14 -7.92 3.66
CA SER A 59 14.42 -8.05 5.10
C SER A 59 14.73 -6.71 5.78
N GLU A 60 15.45 -5.82 5.11
CA GLU A 60 15.71 -4.48 5.63
C GLU A 60 14.44 -3.62 5.66
N ALA A 61 13.68 -3.63 4.57
CA ALA A 61 12.42 -2.91 4.49
C ALA A 61 11.38 -3.40 5.51
N ASP A 62 11.35 -4.71 5.78
CA ASP A 62 10.53 -5.31 6.83
C ASP A 62 10.89 -4.73 8.20
N ARG A 63 12.19 -4.64 8.54
CA ARG A 63 12.65 -4.06 9.80
C ARG A 63 12.33 -2.57 9.92
N GLU A 64 12.48 -1.83 8.83
CA GLU A 64 12.19 -0.40 8.78
C GLU A 64 10.69 -0.14 8.99
N PHE A 65 9.83 -0.87 8.28
CA PHE A 65 8.38 -0.75 8.44
C PHE A 65 7.91 -1.20 9.82
N PHE A 66 8.46 -2.31 10.35
CA PHE A 66 8.14 -2.77 11.70
C PHE A 66 8.49 -1.72 12.77
N LYS A 67 9.68 -1.09 12.68
CA LYS A 67 10.07 0.03 13.57
C LYS A 67 9.10 1.21 13.44
N PHE A 68 8.65 1.50 12.23
CA PHE A 68 7.65 2.55 11.99
C PHE A 68 6.32 2.21 12.68
N CYS A 69 5.84 0.96 12.58
CA CYS A 69 4.60 0.50 13.22
C CYS A 69 4.65 0.58 14.76
N LEU A 70 5.83 0.46 15.37
CA LEU A 70 6.02 0.57 16.82
C LEU A 70 5.95 2.01 17.37
N ARG A 71 5.92 3.04 16.51
CA ARG A 71 5.75 4.43 16.97
C ARG A 71 4.43 4.56 17.70
N LYS A 72 4.43 5.38 18.77
CA LYS A 72 3.20 5.62 19.56
C LYS A 72 2.30 6.65 18.89
N GLY A 73 1.01 6.61 19.25
CA GLY A 73 0.00 7.58 18.81
C GLY A 73 -0.77 7.14 17.57
N GLU A 74 -1.94 7.72 17.40
CA GLU A 74 -2.85 7.43 16.29
C GLU A 74 -2.46 8.17 15.00
N ASP A 75 -1.77 9.30 15.12
CA ASP A 75 -1.40 10.19 14.00
C ASP A 75 -0.03 9.82 13.43
N LEU A 76 0.05 8.62 12.85
CA LEU A 76 1.22 8.22 12.06
C LEU A 76 1.24 8.94 10.71
N ASP A 77 2.42 9.16 10.15
CA ASP A 77 2.54 9.61 8.77
C ASP A 77 2.01 8.52 7.82
N LEU A 78 0.77 8.68 7.35
CA LEU A 78 0.10 7.72 6.47
C LEU A 78 0.86 7.52 5.16
N GLU A 79 1.39 8.61 4.57
CA GLU A 79 2.12 8.54 3.31
C GLU A 79 3.41 7.74 3.48
N MET A 80 4.21 8.09 4.48
CA MET A 80 5.42 7.34 4.80
C MET A 80 5.12 5.87 5.07
N GLY A 81 4.07 5.58 5.87
CA GLY A 81 3.65 4.20 6.16
C GLY A 81 3.31 3.41 4.90
N CYS A 82 2.61 4.02 3.93
CA CYS A 82 2.28 3.37 2.64
C CYS A 82 3.52 3.09 1.78
N TRP A 83 4.50 4.01 1.78
CA TRP A 83 5.76 3.79 1.05
C TRP A 83 6.60 2.69 1.69
N LEU A 84 6.74 2.71 3.00
CA LEU A 84 7.47 1.68 3.73
C LEU A 84 6.81 0.31 3.56
N LEU A 85 5.48 0.22 3.64
CA LEU A 85 4.74 -1.01 3.35
C LEU A 85 5.00 -1.50 1.93
N SER A 86 5.04 -0.61 0.93
CA SER A 86 5.34 -0.97 -0.45
C SER A 86 6.77 -1.53 -0.59
N ARG A 87 7.74 -0.98 0.13
CA ARG A 87 9.13 -1.47 0.13
C ARG A 87 9.29 -2.87 0.70
N THR A 88 8.45 -3.29 1.65
CA THR A 88 8.52 -4.66 2.19
C THR A 88 8.36 -5.73 1.12
N ARG A 89 7.77 -5.40 -0.02
CA ARG A 89 7.56 -6.32 -1.14
C ARG A 89 8.35 -5.93 -2.40
N TYR A 90 8.65 -4.65 -2.53
CA TYR A 90 9.33 -4.05 -3.69
C TYR A 90 10.45 -3.12 -3.18
N PRO A 91 11.58 -3.69 -2.66
CA PRO A 91 12.62 -2.90 -1.98
C PRO A 91 13.31 -1.90 -2.90
N GLU A 92 13.35 -2.16 -4.20
CA GLU A 92 14.00 -1.31 -5.22
C GLU A 92 13.13 -0.12 -5.69
N VAL A 93 11.94 0.10 -5.07
CA VAL A 93 11.05 1.16 -5.56
C VAL A 93 11.64 2.55 -5.32
N ASN A 94 11.56 3.40 -6.32
CA ASN A 94 11.94 4.81 -6.22
C ASN A 94 10.83 5.64 -5.56
N ILE A 95 10.85 5.71 -4.23
CA ILE A 95 9.84 6.48 -3.45
C ILE A 95 9.84 7.95 -3.85
N VAL A 96 11.00 8.54 -4.17
CA VAL A 96 11.08 9.96 -4.56
C VAL A 96 10.27 10.20 -5.84
N GLY A 97 10.39 9.29 -6.81
CA GLY A 97 9.60 9.36 -8.05
C GLY A 97 8.09 9.24 -7.79
N TYR A 98 7.66 8.35 -6.88
CA TYR A 98 6.22 8.24 -6.54
C TYR A 98 5.69 9.44 -5.78
N LYS A 99 6.48 10.06 -4.91
CA LYS A 99 6.12 11.32 -4.26
C LYS A 99 5.93 12.43 -5.30
N ALA A 100 6.86 12.56 -6.24
CA ALA A 100 6.75 13.54 -7.33
C ALA A 100 5.50 13.30 -8.21
N LEU A 101 5.13 12.04 -8.49
CA LEU A 101 3.89 11.72 -9.18
C LEU A 101 2.64 12.15 -8.39
N LEU A 102 2.62 11.92 -7.07
CA LEU A 102 1.51 12.38 -6.23
C LEU A 102 1.44 13.91 -6.15
N ASP A 103 2.58 14.60 -6.17
CA ASP A 103 2.65 16.06 -6.21
C ASP A 103 2.09 16.58 -7.52
N ASP A 104 2.43 15.94 -8.66
CA ASP A 104 1.90 16.26 -9.98
C ASP A 104 0.38 16.04 -10.05
N PHE A 105 -0.13 14.88 -9.61
CA PHE A 105 -1.58 14.63 -9.54
C PHE A 105 -2.30 15.66 -8.66
N SER A 106 -1.67 16.05 -7.56
CA SER A 106 -2.23 17.07 -6.66
C SER A 106 -2.22 18.45 -7.28
N GLN A 107 -1.22 18.78 -8.09
CA GLN A 107 -1.19 20.03 -8.83
C GLN A 107 -2.28 20.07 -9.92
N GLN A 108 -2.45 18.97 -10.67
CA GLN A 108 -3.55 18.83 -11.64
C GLN A 108 -4.91 18.98 -10.94
N LEU A 109 -5.08 18.37 -9.76
CA LEU A 109 -6.31 18.52 -8.98
C LEU A 109 -6.51 19.96 -8.51
N ARG A 110 -5.45 20.67 -8.07
CA ARG A 110 -5.53 22.09 -7.69
C ARG A 110 -6.06 22.95 -8.84
N GLU A 111 -5.55 22.73 -10.05
CA GLU A 111 -6.03 23.44 -11.24
C GLU A 111 -7.49 23.10 -11.55
N ALA A 112 -7.83 21.81 -11.48
CA ALA A 112 -9.20 21.35 -11.70
C ALA A 112 -10.19 21.93 -10.67
N LEU A 113 -9.76 22.23 -9.46
CA LEU A 113 -10.61 22.77 -8.39
C LEU A 113 -10.84 24.29 -8.48
N LYS A 114 -10.17 25.02 -9.38
CA LYS A 114 -10.38 26.46 -9.55
C LYS A 114 -11.85 26.78 -9.83
N GLY A 115 -12.44 27.64 -9.00
CA GLY A 115 -13.85 28.02 -9.11
C GLY A 115 -14.86 27.00 -8.55
N ALA A 116 -14.42 25.87 -8.01
CA ALA A 116 -15.30 24.97 -7.25
C ALA A 116 -15.51 25.56 -5.84
N SER A 117 -16.76 25.76 -5.45
CA SER A 117 -17.11 26.29 -4.13
C SER A 117 -17.99 25.33 -3.32
N LYS A 118 -18.74 24.48 -4.01
CA LYS A 118 -19.65 23.50 -3.36
C LYS A 118 -18.95 22.17 -3.14
N PRO A 119 -19.18 21.47 -2.03
CA PRO A 119 -18.59 20.17 -1.73
C PRO A 119 -18.81 19.13 -2.84
N GLU A 120 -20.00 19.09 -3.44
CA GLU A 120 -20.34 18.18 -4.53
C GLU A 120 -19.52 18.48 -5.79
N GLU A 121 -19.26 19.76 -6.08
CA GLU A 121 -18.41 20.16 -7.21
C GLU A 121 -16.96 19.74 -6.98
N VAL A 122 -16.45 19.92 -5.75
CA VAL A 122 -15.10 19.47 -5.37
C VAL A 122 -14.96 17.96 -5.55
N LEU A 123 -15.89 17.17 -4.99
CA LEU A 123 -15.88 15.72 -5.14
C LEU A 123 -16.07 15.29 -6.60
N GLY A 124 -16.92 15.96 -7.36
CA GLY A 124 -17.11 15.69 -8.79
C GLY A 124 -15.84 15.94 -9.61
N ARG A 125 -15.04 16.95 -9.26
CA ARG A 125 -13.77 17.23 -9.93
C ARG A 125 -12.67 16.24 -9.52
N ILE A 126 -12.63 15.83 -8.25
CA ILE A 126 -11.77 14.72 -7.80
C ILE A 126 -12.09 13.46 -8.60
N ASN A 127 -13.39 13.11 -8.74
CA ASN A 127 -13.82 11.93 -9.49
C ASN A 127 -13.43 11.99 -10.95
N ARG A 128 -13.66 13.13 -11.61
CA ARG A 128 -13.28 13.32 -13.02
C ARG A 128 -11.79 13.12 -13.23
N LEU A 129 -10.96 13.75 -12.39
CA LEU A 129 -9.52 13.61 -12.51
C LEU A 129 -9.06 12.17 -12.23
N LEU A 130 -9.38 11.64 -11.04
CA LEU A 130 -8.82 10.35 -10.62
C LEU A 130 -9.37 9.17 -11.41
N PHE A 131 -10.69 9.10 -11.57
CA PHE A 131 -11.34 7.93 -12.17
C PHE A 131 -11.62 8.12 -13.66
N GLY A 132 -11.75 9.36 -14.13
CA GLY A 132 -11.90 9.68 -15.55
C GLY A 132 -10.56 9.84 -16.25
N GLU A 133 -9.80 10.89 -15.93
CA GLU A 133 -8.60 11.28 -16.69
C GLU A 133 -7.38 10.42 -16.36
N LEU A 134 -7.09 10.20 -15.06
CA LEU A 134 -5.99 9.36 -14.60
C LEU A 134 -6.31 7.86 -14.66
N GLY A 135 -7.57 7.47 -14.85
CA GLY A 135 -8.00 6.11 -15.13
C GLY A 135 -7.87 5.12 -13.96
N PHE A 136 -7.91 5.61 -12.71
CA PHE A 136 -7.94 4.72 -11.56
C PHE A 136 -9.28 4.00 -11.46
N LEU A 137 -9.28 2.70 -11.09
CA LEU A 137 -10.49 1.92 -10.85
C LEU A 137 -10.29 0.82 -9.80
N GLY A 138 -11.42 0.33 -9.28
CA GLY A 138 -11.45 -0.90 -8.49
C GLY A 138 -11.00 -2.11 -9.32
N ASP A 139 -10.26 -3.02 -8.70
CA ASP A 139 -9.82 -4.26 -9.36
C ASP A 139 -10.78 -5.40 -9.02
N ASP A 140 -11.94 -5.44 -9.69
CA ASP A 140 -12.94 -6.50 -9.49
C ASP A 140 -12.44 -7.86 -9.97
N LYS A 141 -11.56 -7.88 -10.98
CA LYS A 141 -11.04 -9.11 -11.58
C LYS A 141 -10.03 -9.84 -10.68
N ASP A 142 -9.23 -9.10 -9.94
CA ASP A 142 -8.24 -9.64 -8.97
C ASP A 142 -8.42 -8.95 -7.61
N TYR A 143 -9.67 -8.95 -7.09
CA TYR A 143 -10.02 -8.25 -5.86
C TYR A 143 -9.08 -8.60 -4.69
N TYR A 144 -8.72 -9.87 -4.56
CA TYR A 144 -7.78 -10.39 -3.56
C TYR A 144 -6.32 -10.38 -4.05
N GLY A 145 -6.00 -9.60 -5.06
CA GLY A 145 -4.64 -9.38 -5.53
C GLY A 145 -3.81 -8.59 -4.52
N ALA A 146 -2.71 -9.14 -4.00
CA ALA A 146 -1.85 -8.43 -3.05
C ALA A 146 -1.34 -7.08 -3.61
N ARG A 147 -1.17 -6.98 -4.94
CA ARG A 147 -0.77 -5.75 -5.64
C ARG A 147 -1.72 -4.58 -5.42
N ASN A 148 -3.00 -4.86 -5.13
CA ASN A 148 -4.02 -3.84 -4.87
C ASN A 148 -3.86 -3.15 -3.51
N SER A 149 -3.00 -3.67 -2.63
CA SER A 149 -2.74 -3.11 -1.30
C SER A 149 -1.43 -2.31 -1.20
N TYR A 150 -0.56 -2.39 -2.22
CA TYR A 150 0.70 -1.65 -2.25
C TYR A 150 0.56 -0.40 -3.10
N LEU A 151 0.68 0.77 -2.48
CA LEU A 151 0.37 2.06 -3.12
C LEU A 151 1.16 2.28 -4.42
N THR A 152 2.43 1.87 -4.47
CA THR A 152 3.24 1.95 -5.70
C THR A 152 2.62 1.16 -6.84
N ARG A 153 2.12 -0.06 -6.56
CA ARG A 153 1.47 -0.90 -7.58
C ARG A 153 0.08 -0.41 -7.97
N VAL A 154 -0.61 0.23 -7.04
CA VAL A 154 -1.89 0.91 -7.33
C VAL A 154 -1.65 2.06 -8.32
N ILE A 155 -0.62 2.87 -8.09
CA ILE A 155 -0.26 3.99 -8.97
C ILE A 155 0.17 3.48 -10.35
N ASP A 156 1.04 2.47 -10.43
CA ASP A 156 1.52 1.91 -11.71
C ASP A 156 0.39 1.31 -12.56
N ARG A 157 -0.49 0.55 -11.91
CA ARG A 157 -1.52 -0.24 -12.58
C ARG A 157 -2.85 0.51 -12.75
N ARG A 158 -3.00 1.66 -12.09
CA ARG A 158 -4.27 2.40 -11.97
C ARG A 158 -5.42 1.53 -11.42
N ARG A 159 -5.09 0.51 -10.64
CA ARG A 159 -6.04 -0.44 -10.05
C ARG A 159 -5.73 -0.69 -8.60
N GLY A 160 -6.77 -0.69 -7.77
CA GLY A 160 -6.63 -0.89 -6.32
C GLY A 160 -7.85 -1.51 -5.67
N ASN A 161 -7.72 -1.82 -4.39
CA ASN A 161 -8.83 -2.20 -3.53
C ASN A 161 -9.48 -0.95 -2.89
N PRO A 162 -10.62 -1.07 -2.20
CA PRO A 162 -11.32 0.09 -1.64
C PRO A 162 -10.44 1.01 -0.78
N ILE A 163 -9.63 0.44 0.12
CA ILE A 163 -8.81 1.25 1.03
C ILE A 163 -7.63 1.91 0.31
N SER A 164 -6.98 1.25 -0.63
CA SER A 164 -5.81 1.82 -1.32
C SER A 164 -6.20 2.97 -2.25
N LEU A 165 -7.36 2.89 -2.92
CA LEU A 165 -7.88 3.98 -3.72
C LEU A 165 -8.32 5.17 -2.84
N CYS A 166 -8.95 4.91 -1.69
CA CYS A 166 -9.24 5.96 -0.72
C CYS A 166 -7.96 6.60 -0.18
N VAL A 167 -6.91 5.82 0.12
CA VAL A 167 -5.62 6.38 0.55
C VAL A 167 -5.07 7.35 -0.49
N LEU A 168 -5.14 7.02 -1.78
CA LEU A 168 -4.72 7.94 -2.84
C LEU A 168 -5.47 9.27 -2.77
N VAL A 169 -6.81 9.22 -2.63
CA VAL A 169 -7.64 10.43 -2.43
C VAL A 169 -7.20 11.21 -1.19
N LEU A 170 -7.00 10.52 -0.06
CA LEU A 170 -6.59 11.15 1.20
C LEU A 170 -5.24 11.86 1.09
N LEU A 171 -4.25 11.24 0.44
CA LEU A 171 -2.92 11.82 0.27
C LEU A 171 -2.94 13.06 -0.62
N MET A 172 -3.73 13.05 -1.70
CA MET A 172 -3.93 14.22 -2.55
C MET A 172 -4.71 15.31 -1.81
N SER A 173 -5.76 14.93 -1.09
CA SER A 173 -6.58 15.87 -0.30
C SER A 173 -5.77 16.58 0.80
N ARG A 174 -4.85 15.88 1.46
CA ARG A 174 -3.94 16.48 2.45
C ARG A 174 -3.05 17.56 1.84
N ARG A 175 -2.51 17.34 0.62
CA ARG A 175 -1.71 18.33 -0.11
C ARG A 175 -2.48 19.62 -0.46
N LEU A 176 -3.79 19.48 -0.58
CA LEU A 176 -4.71 20.59 -0.93
C LEU A 176 -5.48 21.12 0.27
N GLN A 177 -5.24 20.56 1.47
CA GLN A 177 -5.94 20.92 2.71
C GLN A 177 -7.47 20.75 2.62
N LEU A 178 -7.93 19.76 1.83
CA LEU A 178 -9.36 19.45 1.73
C LEU A 178 -9.82 18.66 2.96
N PRO A 179 -11.03 18.94 3.50
CA PRO A 179 -11.56 18.27 4.70
C PRO A 179 -12.10 16.86 4.39
N ILE A 180 -11.23 16.00 3.85
CA ILE A 180 -11.57 14.62 3.47
C ILE A 180 -10.88 13.65 4.43
N VAL A 181 -11.66 12.72 4.98
CA VAL A 181 -11.22 11.70 5.92
C VAL A 181 -11.61 10.31 5.43
N GLY A 182 -10.87 9.29 5.89
CA GLY A 182 -11.18 7.88 5.60
C GLY A 182 -12.21 7.31 6.57
N ILE A 183 -13.13 6.50 6.07
CA ILE A 183 -14.17 5.82 6.84
C ILE A 183 -14.06 4.31 6.63
N GLY A 184 -13.80 3.58 7.72
CA GLY A 184 -13.61 2.13 7.69
C GLY A 184 -14.87 1.34 7.95
N LEU A 185 -15.64 1.03 6.92
CA LEU A 185 -16.80 0.14 7.06
C LEU A 185 -16.37 -1.34 7.13
N PRO A 186 -17.15 -2.21 7.79
CA PRO A 186 -17.02 -3.65 7.64
C PRO A 186 -17.08 -4.06 6.16
N GLY A 187 -16.05 -4.77 5.68
CA GLY A 187 -15.96 -5.21 4.28
C GLY A 187 -15.63 -4.12 3.26
N HIS A 188 -15.70 -2.82 3.60
CA HIS A 188 -15.48 -1.73 2.65
C HIS A 188 -14.70 -0.54 3.26
N PHE A 189 -14.31 0.43 2.42
CA PHE A 189 -13.66 1.66 2.85
C PHE A 189 -14.09 2.82 1.95
N LEU A 190 -14.43 3.96 2.57
CA LEU A 190 -14.93 5.15 1.88
C LEU A 190 -14.09 6.37 2.24
N CYS A 191 -14.16 7.40 1.41
CA CYS A 191 -13.80 8.76 1.79
C CYS A 191 -15.04 9.52 2.27
N ARG A 192 -14.90 10.44 3.21
CA ARG A 192 -15.95 11.34 3.67
C ARG A 192 -15.45 12.77 3.59
N MET A 193 -16.19 13.62 2.91
CA MET A 193 -16.01 15.06 2.95
C MET A 193 -16.96 15.64 3.98
N GLN A 194 -16.41 16.35 4.96
CA GLN A 194 -17.18 17.00 6.00
C GLN A 194 -17.68 18.36 5.50
N THR A 195 -18.96 18.64 5.65
CA THR A 195 -19.58 19.90 5.23
C THR A 195 -20.46 20.49 6.34
N ALA A 196 -20.77 21.77 6.23
CA ALA A 196 -21.65 22.43 7.21
C ALA A 196 -23.10 21.90 7.17
N THR A 197 -23.55 21.36 6.03
CA THR A 197 -24.93 20.88 5.81
C THR A 197 -25.07 19.37 5.95
N GLY A 198 -23.97 18.67 6.24
CA GLY A 198 -23.94 17.21 6.39
C GLY A 198 -22.72 16.61 5.70
N ASP A 199 -22.54 15.32 5.89
CA ASP A 199 -21.39 14.57 5.33
C ASP A 199 -21.75 13.99 3.98
N ILE A 200 -20.82 14.09 3.02
CA ILE A 200 -20.88 13.40 1.72
C ILE A 200 -19.81 12.32 1.69
N TYR A 201 -20.22 11.10 1.38
CA TYR A 201 -19.32 9.97 1.27
C TYR A 201 -19.00 9.71 -0.20
N MET A 202 -17.80 9.22 -0.47
CA MET A 202 -17.34 8.88 -1.81
C MET A 202 -16.76 7.46 -1.81
N ASP A 203 -17.27 6.62 -2.69
CA ASP A 203 -16.80 5.26 -2.92
C ASP A 203 -15.76 5.24 -4.02
N ALA A 204 -14.49 5.32 -3.66
CA ALA A 204 -13.38 5.33 -4.61
C ALA A 204 -13.26 4.02 -5.42
N PHE A 205 -13.72 2.89 -4.87
CA PHE A 205 -13.70 1.61 -5.58
C PHE A 205 -14.69 1.56 -6.73
N HIS A 206 -15.86 2.17 -6.53
CA HIS A 206 -16.91 2.32 -7.55
C HIS A 206 -16.81 3.71 -8.22
N GLN A 207 -15.62 4.07 -8.70
CA GLN A 207 -15.33 5.27 -9.49
C GLN A 207 -15.80 6.58 -8.84
N GLY A 208 -15.65 6.68 -7.53
CA GLY A 208 -15.98 7.88 -6.79
C GLY A 208 -17.48 8.14 -6.63
N ARG A 209 -18.32 7.10 -6.70
CA ARG A 209 -19.76 7.21 -6.47
C ARG A 209 -20.04 7.96 -5.19
N LEU A 210 -20.83 9.03 -5.28
CA LEU A 210 -21.25 9.80 -4.11
C LEU A 210 -22.39 9.09 -3.38
N LEU A 211 -22.33 9.10 -2.06
CA LEU A 211 -23.24 8.43 -1.15
C LEU A 211 -23.60 9.37 0.00
N HIS A 212 -24.79 9.18 0.55
CA HIS A 212 -25.24 9.80 1.80
C HIS A 212 -25.18 8.82 2.96
N LYS A 213 -25.36 9.31 4.20
CA LYS A 213 -25.39 8.46 5.42
C LYS A 213 -26.39 7.31 5.28
N ALA A 214 -27.56 7.57 4.67
CA ALA A 214 -28.58 6.55 4.45
C ALA A 214 -28.10 5.38 3.58
N ASP A 215 -27.26 5.66 2.56
CA ASP A 215 -26.68 4.62 1.70
C ASP A 215 -25.68 3.75 2.49
N CYS A 216 -24.89 4.36 3.36
CA CYS A 216 -23.95 3.64 4.24
C CYS A 216 -24.73 2.74 5.24
N VAL A 217 -25.82 3.24 5.81
CA VAL A 217 -26.70 2.46 6.69
C VAL A 217 -27.31 1.28 5.94
N LYS A 218 -27.80 1.52 4.71
CA LYS A 218 -28.35 0.46 3.85
C LYS A 218 -27.31 -0.61 3.53
N TYR A 219 -26.10 -0.20 3.17
CA TYR A 219 -24.98 -1.11 2.91
C TYR A 219 -24.69 -2.00 4.15
N LEU A 220 -24.56 -1.41 5.33
CA LEU A 220 -24.28 -2.15 6.56
C LEU A 220 -25.37 -3.19 6.86
N ARG A 221 -26.64 -2.81 6.75
CA ARG A 221 -27.78 -3.72 6.96
C ARG A 221 -27.77 -4.88 5.95
N GLN A 222 -27.49 -4.60 4.66
CA GLN A 222 -27.38 -5.64 3.64
C GLN A 222 -26.20 -6.60 3.87
N ALA A 223 -25.14 -6.10 4.51
CA ALA A 223 -23.98 -6.90 4.90
C ALA A 223 -24.18 -7.62 6.27
N GLY A 224 -25.37 -7.55 6.88
CA GLY A 224 -25.71 -8.22 8.13
C GLY A 224 -25.21 -7.51 9.39
N TYR A 225 -24.85 -6.23 9.31
CA TYR A 225 -24.42 -5.44 10.45
C TYR A 225 -25.53 -4.51 10.94
N GLU A 226 -25.74 -4.46 12.25
CA GLU A 226 -26.52 -3.40 12.88
C GLU A 226 -25.76 -2.07 12.77
N PHE A 227 -26.46 -0.99 12.46
CA PHE A 227 -25.84 0.31 12.31
C PHE A 227 -25.48 0.90 13.69
N HIS A 228 -24.20 1.31 13.80
CA HIS A 228 -23.68 2.12 14.90
C HIS A 228 -22.93 3.32 14.32
N ASP A 229 -23.12 4.51 14.91
CA ASP A 229 -22.42 5.73 14.45
C ASP A 229 -20.90 5.58 14.47
N ALA A 230 -20.36 4.72 15.30
CA ALA A 230 -18.93 4.38 15.35
C ALA A 230 -18.37 3.89 14.01
N PHE A 231 -19.19 3.26 13.14
CA PHE A 231 -18.78 2.84 11.81
C PHE A 231 -18.51 4.01 10.86
N LEU A 232 -19.06 5.18 11.14
CA LEU A 232 -18.86 6.37 10.32
C LEU A 232 -17.84 7.35 10.94
N MET A 233 -17.17 6.97 12.01
CA MET A 233 -16.10 7.79 12.59
C MET A 233 -14.84 7.76 11.70
N PRO A 234 -14.10 8.89 11.62
CA PRO A 234 -12.86 8.96 10.88
C PRO A 234 -11.86 7.92 11.36
N ALA A 235 -11.27 7.19 10.42
CA ALA A 235 -10.18 6.29 10.71
C ALA A 235 -8.87 7.08 10.84
N SER A 236 -8.15 6.88 11.94
CA SER A 236 -6.80 7.43 12.11
C SER A 236 -5.82 6.83 11.12
N PRO A 237 -4.70 7.49 10.81
CA PRO A 237 -3.63 6.93 9.98
C PRO A 237 -3.17 5.55 10.45
N ARG A 238 -3.05 5.33 11.76
CA ARG A 238 -2.72 4.03 12.36
C ARG A 238 -3.76 2.97 12.00
N ARG A 239 -5.05 3.27 12.14
CA ARG A 239 -6.14 2.35 11.81
C ARG A 239 -6.23 2.04 10.32
N ILE A 240 -5.91 3.01 9.45
CA ILE A 240 -5.82 2.80 8.00
C ILE A 240 -4.70 1.81 7.69
N LEU A 241 -3.48 2.03 8.20
CA LEU A 241 -2.36 1.12 8.00
C LEU A 241 -2.62 -0.28 8.58
N LEU A 242 -3.21 -0.36 9.77
CA LEU A 242 -3.64 -1.62 10.38
C LEU A 242 -4.59 -2.38 9.45
N ARG A 243 -5.58 -1.70 8.87
CA ARG A 243 -6.53 -2.31 7.94
C ARG A 243 -5.86 -2.78 6.65
N MET A 244 -4.91 -1.99 6.10
CA MET A 244 -4.13 -2.39 4.92
C MET A 244 -3.31 -3.66 5.21
N CYS A 245 -2.66 -3.73 6.36
CA CYS A 245 -1.93 -4.92 6.80
C CYS A 245 -2.87 -6.12 7.01
N SER A 246 -4.04 -5.91 7.63
CA SER A 246 -5.03 -6.99 7.84
C SER A 246 -5.53 -7.57 6.51
N ASN A 247 -5.80 -6.71 5.52
CA ASN A 247 -6.16 -7.17 4.17
C ASN A 247 -5.03 -8.01 3.53
N LEU A 248 -3.78 -7.54 3.61
CA LEU A 248 -2.63 -8.28 3.08
C LEU A 248 -2.44 -9.62 3.79
N HIS A 249 -2.59 -9.67 5.12
CA HIS A 249 -2.48 -10.90 5.90
C HIS A 249 -3.49 -11.95 5.41
N GLN A 250 -4.76 -11.57 5.27
CA GLN A 250 -5.80 -12.45 4.75
C GLN A 250 -5.51 -12.92 3.31
N ILE A 251 -4.98 -12.06 2.46
CA ILE A 251 -4.59 -12.40 1.09
C ILE A 251 -3.47 -13.43 1.09
N TYR A 252 -2.44 -13.24 1.91
CA TYR A 252 -1.31 -14.17 1.98
C TYR A 252 -1.71 -15.53 2.58
N LEU A 253 -2.56 -15.55 3.61
CA LEU A 253 -3.13 -16.80 4.14
C LEU A 253 -3.89 -17.59 3.07
N ARG A 254 -4.76 -16.90 2.31
CA ARG A 254 -5.53 -17.55 1.22
C ARG A 254 -4.65 -18.10 0.10
N ARG A 255 -3.43 -17.57 -0.06
CA ARG A 255 -2.45 -18.00 -1.07
C ARG A 255 -1.47 -19.04 -0.55
N GLY A 256 -1.55 -19.43 0.71
CA GLY A 256 -0.60 -20.33 1.35
C GLY A 256 0.81 -19.74 1.49
N ASP A 257 0.94 -18.41 1.49
CA ASP A 257 2.22 -17.72 1.68
C ASP A 257 2.42 -17.41 3.17
N ASP A 258 2.69 -18.47 3.94
CA ASP A 258 2.80 -18.40 5.40
C ASP A 258 3.93 -17.47 5.85
N GLN A 259 5.03 -17.41 5.09
CA GLN A 259 6.15 -16.54 5.40
C GLN A 259 5.73 -15.07 5.38
N ARG A 260 5.06 -14.63 4.30
CA ARG A 260 4.56 -13.25 4.21
C ARG A 260 3.40 -12.99 5.15
N ALA A 261 2.51 -13.95 5.34
CA ALA A 261 1.44 -13.85 6.32
C ALA A 261 2.01 -13.60 7.72
N GLY A 262 3.03 -14.35 8.14
CA GLY A 262 3.70 -14.20 9.43
C GLY A 262 4.36 -12.82 9.60
N ARG A 263 5.05 -12.31 8.56
CA ARG A 263 5.63 -10.96 8.58
C ARG A 263 4.54 -9.89 8.76
N VAL A 264 3.50 -9.94 7.95
CA VAL A 264 2.40 -8.96 8.02
C VAL A 264 1.66 -9.05 9.36
N LYS A 265 1.52 -10.25 9.94
CA LYS A 265 0.97 -10.42 11.30
C LYS A 265 1.78 -9.65 12.35
N SER A 266 3.11 -9.62 12.24
CA SER A 266 3.93 -8.84 13.18
C SER A 266 3.66 -7.34 13.09
N TYR A 267 3.42 -6.79 11.88
CA TYR A 267 3.02 -5.39 11.70
C TYR A 267 1.65 -5.10 12.31
N ILE A 268 0.69 -6.01 12.14
CA ILE A 268 -0.64 -5.90 12.76
C ILE A 268 -0.50 -5.80 14.28
N VAL A 269 0.27 -6.71 14.90
CA VAL A 269 0.51 -6.68 16.35
C VAL A 269 1.17 -5.36 16.80
N ALA A 270 2.14 -4.86 16.03
CA ALA A 270 2.81 -3.58 16.33
C ALA A 270 1.86 -2.37 16.21
N LEU A 271 0.97 -2.35 15.20
CA LEU A 271 0.00 -1.30 14.97
C LEU A 271 -1.20 -1.35 15.96
N SER A 272 -1.44 -2.48 16.60
CA SER A 272 -2.56 -2.68 17.55
C SER A 272 -2.19 -2.28 18.99
N ARG A 273 -0.95 -1.90 19.23
CA ARG A 273 -0.45 -1.41 20.54
C ARG A 273 -0.64 0.10 20.63
#